data_73bc5ce51145ff25c754fd0d58d047ad
#
_entry.id   73bc5ce51145ff25c754fd0d58d047ad
#
_cell.length_a   1.000
_cell.length_b   1.000
_cell.length_c   1.000
_cell.angle_alpha   90.00
_cell.angle_beta   90.00
_cell.angle_gamma   90.00
#
_symmetry.space_group_name_H-M   'P 1'
#
loop_
_entity.id
_entity.type
_entity.pdbx_description
1 polymer ?
#
loop_
_entity_poly.entity_id
_entity_poly.type
_entity_poly.pdbx_seq_one_letter_code
_entity_poly.pdbx_strand_id
1 'polypeptide(L)'
;MKMGKFVIKRVKNGEYYFNLLADNLQIILTSQINSSKLACLRGIDLVKNSCSYENYERKQTSDSKYYFILKVPNGKVIGKSEIYSSKAGMENGIESVKKNGTNKTVVEE
;
A
#
# COMPACT_ATOMS: atom_id res chain seq x y z
N MET A 1 2.55 -20.19 9.27
CA MET A 1 1.61 -19.07 9.13
C MET A 1 1.98 -18.24 7.92
N LYS A 2 1.03 -18.01 7.03
CA LYS A 2 1.26 -17.17 5.86
C LYS A 2 1.22 -15.71 6.25
N MET A 3 2.16 -14.95 5.73
CA MET A 3 2.15 -13.50 5.85
C MET A 3 2.04 -12.90 4.46
N GLY A 4 1.62 -11.65 4.39
CA GLY A 4 1.59 -10.93 3.13
C GLY A 4 2.98 -10.69 2.57
N LYS A 5 3.06 -9.96 1.48
CA LYS A 5 4.34 -9.66 0.85
C LYS A 5 4.23 -8.40 0.02
N PHE A 6 5.38 -7.77 -0.23
CA PHE A 6 5.49 -6.70 -1.20
C PHE A 6 5.87 -7.29 -2.54
N VAL A 7 5.19 -6.86 -3.60
CA VAL A 7 5.47 -7.32 -4.96
C VAL A 7 5.85 -6.10 -5.79
N ILE A 8 7.07 -6.09 -6.31
CA ILE A 8 7.56 -5.03 -7.17
C ILE A 8 7.16 -5.34 -8.61
N LYS A 9 6.54 -4.37 -9.27
CA LYS A 9 6.10 -4.48 -10.66
C LYS A 9 6.89 -3.50 -11.52
N ARG A 10 7.31 -3.96 -12.68
CA ARG A 10 8.01 -3.13 -13.65
C ARG A 10 7.00 -2.63 -14.69
N VAL A 11 7.06 -1.34 -14.98
CA VAL A 11 6.27 -0.73 -16.05
C VAL A 11 7.21 -0.27 -17.15
N LYS A 12 6.64 0.23 -18.26
CA LYS A 12 7.43 0.71 -19.39
C LYS A 12 8.37 1.84 -18.95
N ASN A 13 9.45 2.02 -19.69
CA ASN A 13 10.41 3.11 -19.50
C ASN A 13 11.23 2.99 -18.21
N GLY A 14 11.35 1.78 -17.65
CA GLY A 14 12.17 1.57 -16.47
C GLY A 14 11.58 2.11 -15.19
N GLU A 15 10.28 2.38 -15.18
CA GLU A 15 9.58 2.80 -13.97
C GLU A 15 9.07 1.57 -13.22
N TYR A 16 8.81 1.74 -11.93
CA TYR A 16 8.39 0.67 -11.04
C TYR A 16 7.33 1.14 -10.09
N TYR A 17 6.52 0.20 -9.62
CA TYR A 17 5.64 0.42 -8.48
C TYR A 17 5.59 -0.87 -7.69
N PHE A 18 4.97 -0.83 -6.50
CA PHE A 18 4.79 -2.04 -5.72
C PHE A 18 3.36 -2.16 -5.23
N ASN A 19 2.97 -3.41 -5.00
CA ASN A 19 1.74 -3.73 -4.29
C ASN A 19 2.10 -4.35 -2.95
N LEU A 20 1.32 -4.07 -1.93
CA LEU A 20 1.35 -4.82 -0.69
C LEU A 20 0.18 -5.78 -0.71
N LEU A 21 0.46 -7.07 -0.56
CA LEU A 21 -0.55 -8.11 -0.52
C LEU A 21 -0.77 -8.57 0.92
N ALA A 22 -2.03 -8.83 1.25
CA ALA A 22 -2.38 -9.45 2.53
C ALA A 22 -2.02 -10.93 2.49
N ASP A 23 -2.20 -11.60 3.62
CA ASP A 23 -1.90 -13.04 3.73
C ASP A 23 -2.80 -13.89 2.83
N ASN A 24 -3.96 -13.38 2.40
CA ASN A 24 -4.82 -14.03 1.42
C ASN A 24 -4.45 -13.67 -0.03
N LEU A 25 -3.32 -12.97 -0.22
CA LEU A 25 -2.78 -12.54 -1.51
C LEU A 25 -3.61 -11.48 -2.24
N GLN A 26 -4.55 -10.84 -1.55
CA GLN A 26 -5.27 -9.71 -2.12
C GLN A 26 -4.46 -8.43 -1.98
N ILE A 27 -4.53 -7.58 -2.99
CA ILE A 27 -3.84 -6.28 -2.96
C ILE A 27 -4.54 -5.37 -1.96
N ILE A 28 -3.77 -4.84 -1.01
CA ILE A 28 -4.30 -3.91 0.00
C ILE A 28 -3.69 -2.52 -0.11
N LEU A 29 -2.60 -2.36 -0.85
CA LEU A 29 -1.99 -1.05 -1.08
C LEU A 29 -1.21 -1.08 -2.39
N THR A 30 -1.34 -0.03 -3.19
CA THR A 30 -0.59 0.15 -4.44
C THR A 30 0.18 1.46 -4.34
N SER A 31 1.49 1.42 -4.60
CA SER A 31 2.32 2.60 -4.50
C SER A 31 2.14 3.54 -5.67
N GLN A 32 2.68 4.76 -5.53
CA GLN A 32 2.89 5.65 -6.65
C GLN A 32 3.91 5.03 -7.61
N ILE A 33 3.90 5.49 -8.87
CA ILE A 33 4.91 5.10 -9.84
C ILE A 33 6.23 5.75 -9.44
N ASN A 34 7.29 4.96 -9.40
CA ASN A 34 8.63 5.40 -9.03
C ASN A 34 9.55 5.38 -10.26
N SER A 35 10.47 6.31 -10.32
CA SER A 35 11.37 6.46 -11.47
C SER A 35 12.44 5.38 -11.55
N SER A 36 12.65 4.60 -10.48
CA SER A 36 13.67 3.57 -10.45
C SER A 36 13.29 2.48 -9.45
N LYS A 37 13.96 1.32 -9.57
CA LYS A 37 13.77 0.23 -8.61
C LYS A 37 14.20 0.66 -7.21
N LEU A 38 15.29 1.42 -7.10
CA LEU A 38 15.77 1.91 -5.81
C LEU A 38 14.73 2.81 -5.14
N ALA A 39 14.11 3.71 -5.90
CA ALA A 39 13.04 4.56 -5.35
C ALA A 39 11.85 3.73 -4.89
N CYS A 40 11.53 2.66 -5.63
CA CYS A 40 10.47 1.73 -5.25
C CYS A 40 10.79 1.03 -3.93
N LEU A 41 12.04 0.55 -3.77
CA LEU A 41 12.47 -0.09 -2.53
C LEU A 41 12.42 0.89 -1.34
N ARG A 42 12.77 2.15 -1.57
CA ARG A 42 12.64 3.18 -0.53
C ARG A 42 11.18 3.41 -0.14
N GLY A 43 10.27 3.33 -1.11
CA GLY A 43 8.84 3.42 -0.83
C GLY A 43 8.35 2.28 0.04
N ILE A 44 8.85 1.06 -0.20
CA ILE A 44 8.53 -0.09 0.64
C ILE A 44 9.01 0.15 2.07
N ASP A 45 10.23 0.67 2.24
CA ASP A 45 10.74 1.00 3.58
C ASP A 45 9.87 2.06 4.27
N LEU A 46 9.37 3.04 3.52
CA LEU A 46 8.46 4.04 4.08
C LEU A 46 7.17 3.40 4.60
N VAL A 47 6.62 2.41 3.88
CA VAL A 47 5.46 1.67 4.35
C VAL A 47 5.79 0.96 5.66
N LYS A 48 6.92 0.23 5.69
CA LYS A 48 7.32 -0.51 6.89
C LYS A 48 7.45 0.39 8.11
N ASN A 49 7.94 1.62 7.91
CA ASN A 49 8.15 2.55 9.02
C ASN A 49 6.90 3.36 9.38
N SER A 50 5.92 3.44 8.49
CA SER A 50 4.78 4.34 8.66
C SER A 50 3.45 3.61 8.88
N CYS A 51 3.36 2.34 8.51
CA CYS A 51 2.06 1.64 8.47
C CYS A 51 1.43 1.44 9.86
N SER A 52 2.24 1.42 10.93
CA SER A 52 1.74 1.22 12.27
C SER A 52 1.17 2.48 12.91
N TYR A 53 1.43 3.64 12.32
CA TYR A 53 0.96 4.93 12.83
C TYR A 53 -0.29 5.35 12.09
N GLU A 54 -1.02 6.34 12.63
CA GLU A 54 -2.25 6.83 12.00
C GLU A 54 -1.92 7.85 10.92
N ASN A 55 -1.39 7.36 9.79
CA ASN A 55 -1.03 8.15 8.63
C ASN A 55 -1.97 7.91 7.45
N TYR A 56 -3.17 7.45 7.73
CA TYR A 56 -4.14 7.07 6.71
C TYR A 56 -5.15 8.17 6.48
N GLU A 57 -5.26 8.63 5.24
CA GLU A 57 -6.30 9.58 4.86
C GLU A 57 -7.46 8.79 4.26
N ARG A 58 -8.63 8.86 4.91
CA ARG A 58 -9.82 8.15 4.49
C ARG A 58 -10.60 9.00 3.52
N LYS A 59 -10.99 8.43 2.39
CA LYS A 59 -11.68 9.15 1.33
C LYS A 59 -12.92 8.41 0.87
N GLN A 60 -13.83 9.16 0.27
CA GLN A 60 -15.06 8.62 -0.30
C GLN A 60 -15.11 8.98 -1.78
N THR A 61 -15.53 8.03 -2.62
CA THR A 61 -15.69 8.27 -4.04
C THR A 61 -17.03 8.96 -4.31
N SER A 62 -17.21 9.46 -5.54
CA SER A 62 -18.47 10.13 -5.93
C SER A 62 -19.66 9.19 -5.92
N ASP A 63 -19.45 7.88 -6.05
CA ASP A 63 -20.51 6.86 -6.00
C ASP A 63 -20.63 6.22 -4.62
N SER A 64 -20.17 6.91 -3.58
CA SER A 64 -20.32 6.52 -2.17
C SER A 64 -19.56 5.25 -1.79
N LYS A 65 -18.45 4.98 -2.45
CA LYS A 65 -17.51 3.93 -2.06
C LYS A 65 -16.35 4.55 -1.29
N TYR A 66 -15.47 3.72 -0.75
CA TYR A 66 -14.46 4.17 0.20
C TYR A 66 -13.07 3.67 -0.18
N TYR A 67 -12.07 4.47 0.09
CA TYR A 67 -10.67 4.05 -0.04
C TYR A 67 -9.83 4.90 0.91
N PHE A 68 -8.55 4.52 1.06
CA PHE A 68 -7.64 5.31 1.88
C PHE A 68 -6.31 5.51 1.15
N ILE A 69 -5.59 6.53 1.60
CA ILE A 69 -4.25 6.85 1.13
C ILE A 69 -3.33 6.78 2.33
N LEU A 70 -2.18 6.10 2.18
CA LEU A 70 -1.15 6.07 3.21
C LEU A 70 -0.14 7.16 2.91
N LYS A 71 0.13 8.00 3.91
CA LYS A 71 1.06 9.12 3.79
C LYS A 71 2.17 8.99 4.81
N VAL A 72 3.31 9.65 4.53
CA VAL A 72 4.32 9.90 5.56
C VAL A 72 3.90 11.15 6.35
N PRO A 73 4.50 11.38 7.56
CA PRO A 73 4.07 12.53 8.38
C PRO A 73 4.14 13.89 7.71
N ASN A 74 5.03 14.08 6.73
CA ASN A 74 5.14 15.35 6.01
C ASN A 74 4.06 15.52 4.92
N GLY A 75 3.12 14.56 4.80
CA GLY A 75 2.03 14.64 3.85
C GLY A 75 2.29 13.99 2.50
N LYS A 76 3.49 13.50 2.24
CA LYS A 76 3.80 12.83 0.98
C LYS A 76 3.05 11.50 0.89
N VAL A 77 2.39 11.25 -0.24
CA VAL A 77 1.65 10.02 -0.48
C VAL A 77 2.61 8.87 -0.78
N ILE A 78 2.45 7.75 -0.05
CA ILE A 78 3.19 6.53 -0.32
C ILE A 78 2.40 5.61 -1.25
N GLY A 79 1.12 5.45 -0.99
CA GLY A 79 0.28 4.55 -1.77
C GLY A 79 -1.19 4.72 -1.48
N LYS A 80 -2.00 3.95 -2.21
CA LYS A 80 -3.45 4.05 -2.21
C LYS A 80 -4.04 2.65 -2.13
N SER A 81 -5.14 2.53 -1.40
CA SER A 81 -5.84 1.25 -1.26
C SER A 81 -6.72 0.95 -2.48
N GLU A 82 -7.26 -0.26 -2.49
CA GLU A 82 -8.36 -0.63 -3.39
C GLU A 82 -9.63 0.09 -2.95
N ILE A 83 -10.66 0.02 -3.79
CA ILE A 83 -11.96 0.63 -3.50
C ILE A 83 -12.81 -0.37 -2.72
N TYR A 84 -13.37 0.08 -1.60
CA TYR A 84 -14.23 -0.75 -0.73
C TYR A 84 -15.67 -0.28 -0.84
N SER A 85 -16.60 -1.22 -0.76
CA SER A 85 -18.03 -0.91 -0.84
C SER A 85 -18.59 -0.36 0.46
N SER A 86 -17.86 -0.51 1.58
CA SER A 86 -18.34 -0.03 2.87
C SER A 86 -17.20 0.59 3.66
N LYS A 87 -17.56 1.45 4.60
CA LYS A 87 -16.61 2.07 5.52
C LYS A 87 -15.92 1.00 6.37
N ALA A 88 -16.69 0.02 6.84
CA ALA A 88 -16.14 -1.08 7.64
C ALA A 88 -15.10 -1.86 6.84
N GLY A 89 -15.35 -2.12 5.55
CA GLY A 89 -14.39 -2.79 4.68
C GLY A 89 -13.10 -1.98 4.54
N MET A 90 -13.23 -0.66 4.38
CA MET A 90 -12.07 0.22 4.31
C MET A 90 -11.25 0.17 5.60
N GLU A 91 -11.91 0.24 6.77
CA GLU A 91 -11.21 0.19 8.06
C GLU A 91 -10.50 -1.15 8.23
N ASN A 92 -11.11 -2.26 7.80
CA ASN A 92 -10.46 -3.56 7.79
C ASN A 92 -9.23 -3.57 6.89
N GLY A 93 -9.30 -2.88 5.76
CA GLY A 93 -8.16 -2.72 4.86
C GLY A 93 -7.00 -1.98 5.52
N ILE A 94 -7.29 -0.93 6.29
CA ILE A 94 -6.27 -0.19 7.04
C ILE A 94 -5.62 -1.12 8.06
N GLU A 95 -6.40 -1.89 8.81
CA GLU A 95 -5.85 -2.85 9.77
C GLU A 95 -4.98 -3.89 9.08
N SER A 96 -5.38 -4.32 7.90
CA SER A 96 -4.58 -5.27 7.10
C SER A 96 -3.24 -4.67 6.69
N VAL A 97 -3.20 -3.38 6.31
CA VAL A 97 -1.93 -2.71 6.00
C VAL A 97 -1.06 -2.62 7.25
N LYS A 98 -1.64 -2.27 8.39
CA LYS A 98 -0.89 -2.22 9.66
C LYS A 98 -0.26 -3.58 9.99
N LYS A 99 -0.99 -4.66 9.75
CA LYS A 99 -0.53 -6.01 10.04
C LYS A 99 0.54 -6.47 9.05
N ASN A 100 0.32 -6.21 7.76
CA ASN A 100 1.17 -6.77 6.69
C ASN A 100 2.29 -5.83 6.26
N GLY A 101 2.18 -4.54 6.56
CA GLY A 101 3.13 -3.53 6.09
C GLY A 101 4.52 -3.65 6.69
N THR A 102 4.68 -4.39 7.78
CA THR A 102 6.00 -4.65 8.40
C THR A 102 6.65 -5.91 7.86
N ASN A 103 6.02 -6.57 6.89
CA ASN A 103 6.51 -7.81 6.32
C ASN A 103 7.86 -7.61 5.64
N LYS A 104 8.74 -8.60 5.77
CA LYS A 104 10.08 -8.53 5.19
C LYS A 104 10.17 -9.18 3.81
N THR A 105 9.13 -9.87 3.37
CA THR A 105 9.14 -10.55 2.09
C THR A 105 8.90 -9.56 0.96
N VAL A 106 9.87 -9.43 0.07
CA VAL A 106 9.78 -8.57 -1.12
C VAL A 106 10.14 -9.42 -2.32
N VAL A 107 9.24 -9.49 -3.29
CA VAL A 107 9.50 -10.23 -4.53
C VAL A 107 9.32 -9.29 -5.72
N GLU A 108 9.97 -9.62 -6.81
CA GLU A 108 9.86 -8.87 -8.06
C GLU A 108 9.22 -9.75 -9.13
N GLU A 109 8.23 -9.20 -9.81
CA GLU A 109 7.59 -9.87 -10.95
C GLU A 109 7.85 -9.15 -12.24
#